data_4e30a6c8031f12ceff0b5d9e071da598
#
_entry.id   4e30a6c8031f12ceff0b5d9e071da598
#
_cell.length_a   1.000
_cell.length_b   1.000
_cell.length_c   1.000
_cell.angle_alpha   90.00
_cell.angle_beta   90.00
_cell.angle_gamma   90.00
#
_symmetry.space_group_name_H-M   'P 1'
#
loop_
_entity.id
_entity.type
_entity.pdbx_description
1 polymer ?
#
loop_
_entity_poly.entity_id
_entity_poly.type
_entity_poly.pdbx_seq_one_letter_code
_entity_poly.pdbx_strand_id
1 'polypeptide(L)'
;MGKPTGFMEYPRKKVPWRDANDRLKDYGEVYTPAEDSHLQRQGARCMDCGVPFCMSDSGCPIDNLIPEWNDLVYKGRWEEALERLHKTNNFPEFTGRVCPAPCEGSCVLGINDPAVTIKNIENAIIDRGFEEGWVSAAQPAERTGKSVAIVGSGPAGMA
;
A
#
# COMPACT_ATOMS: atom_id res chain seq x y z
N MET A 1 0.83 12.51 9.97
CA MET A 1 1.20 13.52 8.93
C MET A 1 2.63 13.25 8.49
N GLY A 2 2.87 13.02 7.20
CA GLY A 2 4.21 12.91 6.65
C GLY A 2 5.05 14.16 6.98
N LYS A 3 5.89 14.61 6.10
CA LYS A 3 6.58 15.90 6.28
C LYS A 3 5.74 17.01 5.64
N PRO A 4 5.32 18.07 6.36
CA PRO A 4 4.45 19.11 5.80
C PRO A 4 4.95 19.73 4.49
N THR A 5 6.28 19.79 4.30
CA THR A 5 6.95 20.31 3.11
C THR A 5 7.55 19.22 2.22
N GLY A 6 7.28 17.93 2.51
CA GLY A 6 7.93 16.81 1.84
C GLY A 6 7.67 16.76 0.34
N PHE A 7 6.48 17.14 -0.11
CA PHE A 7 6.14 17.22 -1.53
C PHE A 7 6.92 18.31 -2.29
N MET A 8 7.35 19.36 -1.59
CA MET A 8 8.19 20.43 -2.17
C MET A 8 9.67 20.06 -2.22
N GLU A 9 10.11 19.17 -1.32
CA GLU A 9 11.52 18.80 -1.17
C GLU A 9 11.89 17.55 -1.98
N TYR A 10 10.97 16.62 -2.11
CA TYR A 10 11.21 15.33 -2.76
C TYR A 10 10.38 15.20 -4.03
N PRO A 11 10.99 15.00 -5.20
CA PRO A 11 10.25 14.73 -6.42
C PRO A 11 9.55 13.37 -6.34
N ARG A 12 8.43 13.23 -7.03
CA ARG A 12 7.78 11.93 -7.22
C ARG A 12 8.72 11.00 -7.98
N LYS A 13 8.99 9.82 -7.41
CA LYS A 13 9.79 8.79 -8.05
C LYS A 13 9.20 7.42 -7.78
N LYS A 14 8.65 6.80 -8.82
CA LYS A 14 8.12 5.43 -8.74
C LYS A 14 9.26 4.43 -8.53
N VAL A 15 8.93 3.30 -7.90
CA VAL A 15 9.80 2.12 -7.94
C VAL A 15 9.83 1.61 -9.38
N PRO A 16 11.00 1.44 -9.99
CA PRO A 16 11.11 0.98 -11.37
C PRO A 16 10.60 -0.46 -11.53
N TRP A 17 10.14 -0.78 -12.71
CA TRP A 17 9.91 -2.16 -13.12
C TRP A 17 11.20 -2.77 -13.65
N ARG A 18 11.35 -4.08 -13.49
CA ARG A 18 12.37 -4.85 -14.19
C ARG A 18 12.20 -4.70 -15.71
N ASP A 19 13.29 -4.86 -16.46
CA ASP A 19 13.21 -4.79 -17.93
C ASP A 19 12.16 -5.75 -18.48
N ALA A 20 11.43 -5.31 -19.51
CA ALA A 20 10.33 -6.08 -20.07
C ALA A 20 10.79 -7.44 -20.65
N ASN A 21 11.97 -7.47 -21.29
CA ASN A 21 12.51 -8.70 -21.86
C ASN A 21 12.96 -9.69 -20.78
N ASP A 22 13.39 -9.19 -19.62
CA ASP A 22 13.75 -10.06 -18.49
C ASP A 22 12.51 -10.65 -17.83
N ARG A 23 11.44 -9.86 -17.70
CA ARG A 23 10.15 -10.34 -17.17
C ARG A 23 9.46 -11.40 -18.04
N LEU A 24 9.80 -11.49 -19.32
CA LEU A 24 9.30 -12.56 -20.22
C LEU A 24 9.99 -13.91 -19.99
N LYS A 25 11.09 -13.95 -19.26
CA LYS A 25 11.89 -15.17 -19.05
C LYS A 25 11.50 -15.93 -17.77
N ASP A 26 10.76 -15.30 -16.88
CA ASP A 26 10.41 -15.86 -15.57
C ASP A 26 9.04 -15.36 -15.08
N TYR A 27 8.60 -15.87 -13.93
CA TYR A 27 7.42 -15.43 -13.20
C TYR A 27 7.79 -14.69 -11.91
N GLY A 28 8.98 -14.08 -11.87
CA GLY A 28 9.48 -13.33 -10.71
C GLY A 28 8.82 -11.98 -10.52
N GLU A 29 9.27 -11.25 -9.49
CA GLU A 29 8.76 -9.94 -9.15
C GLU A 29 8.86 -8.96 -10.32
N VAL A 30 7.83 -8.12 -10.46
CA VAL A 30 7.76 -7.09 -11.51
C VAL A 30 8.58 -5.86 -11.16
N TYR A 31 8.61 -5.49 -9.89
CA TYR A 31 9.34 -4.33 -9.41
C TYR A 31 10.82 -4.65 -9.16
N THR A 32 11.68 -3.64 -9.28
CA THR A 32 13.03 -3.71 -8.74
C THR A 32 13.00 -3.50 -7.22
N PRO A 33 13.96 -4.03 -6.45
CA PRO A 33 14.06 -3.72 -5.03
C PRO A 33 14.13 -2.21 -4.77
N ALA A 34 13.39 -1.72 -3.80
CA ALA A 34 13.38 -0.32 -3.40
C ALA A 34 14.08 -0.15 -2.05
N GLU A 35 14.91 0.88 -1.94
CA GLU A 35 15.54 1.23 -0.67
C GLU A 35 14.54 1.90 0.29
N ASP A 36 14.64 1.61 1.58
CA ASP A 36 13.82 2.24 2.63
C ASP A 36 13.85 3.76 2.56
N SER A 37 15.03 4.33 2.37
CA SER A 37 15.22 5.78 2.25
C SER A 37 14.44 6.40 1.08
N HIS A 38 14.28 5.64 0.00
CA HIS A 38 13.46 6.05 -1.13
C HIS A 38 11.98 6.05 -0.76
N LEU A 39 11.49 4.96 -0.18
CA LEU A 39 10.09 4.80 0.22
C LEU A 39 9.69 5.80 1.30
N GLN A 40 10.56 6.04 2.27
CA GLN A 40 10.36 7.08 3.30
C GLN A 40 10.20 8.48 2.67
N ARG A 41 11.06 8.84 1.71
CA ARG A 41 10.92 10.12 0.98
C ARG A 41 9.63 10.19 0.19
N GLN A 42 9.16 9.09 -0.41
CA GLN A 42 7.88 9.08 -1.11
C GLN A 42 6.70 9.19 -0.13
N GLY A 43 6.75 8.52 1.02
CA GLY A 43 5.76 8.66 2.10
C GLY A 43 5.71 10.09 2.66
N ALA A 44 6.88 10.74 2.80
CA ALA A 44 6.97 12.14 3.25
C ALA A 44 6.20 13.12 2.37
N ARG A 45 5.94 12.79 1.10
CA ARG A 45 5.18 13.63 0.16
C ARG A 45 3.69 13.74 0.50
N CYS A 46 3.17 12.85 1.36
CA CYS A 46 1.79 12.91 1.79
C CYS A 46 1.57 14.12 2.72
N MET A 47 0.70 15.04 2.30
CA MET A 47 0.38 16.26 3.05
C MET A 47 -0.57 16.01 4.23
N ASP A 48 -1.19 14.82 4.31
CA ASP A 48 -2.31 14.56 5.23
C ASP A 48 -3.37 15.68 5.15
N CYS A 49 -3.95 15.83 3.98
CA CYS A 49 -4.69 17.01 3.55
C CYS A 49 -6.05 17.24 4.26
N GLY A 50 -6.36 16.50 5.33
CA GLY A 50 -7.57 16.66 6.14
C GLY A 50 -8.85 16.13 5.50
N VAL A 51 -9.03 16.29 4.20
CA VAL A 51 -10.09 15.64 3.40
C VAL A 51 -9.41 14.78 2.33
N PRO A 52 -9.02 13.56 2.70
CA PRO A 52 -8.21 12.71 1.84
C PRO A 52 -9.06 11.99 0.79
N PHE A 53 -9.28 12.61 -0.36
CA PHE A 53 -10.00 11.99 -1.47
C PHE A 53 -9.38 10.67 -1.93
N CYS A 54 -8.10 10.44 -1.65
CA CYS A 54 -7.43 9.17 -1.95
C CYS A 54 -8.04 7.96 -1.20
N MET A 55 -8.68 8.18 -0.05
CA MET A 55 -9.34 7.14 0.74
C MET A 55 -10.88 7.30 0.77
N SER A 56 -11.46 7.90 -0.23
CA SER A 56 -12.90 8.02 -0.41
C SER A 56 -13.38 7.23 -1.62
N ASP A 57 -14.68 7.17 -1.83
CA ASP A 57 -15.31 6.56 -3.02
C ASP A 57 -14.74 7.07 -4.35
N SER A 58 -14.21 8.29 -4.37
CA SER A 58 -13.53 8.86 -5.54
C SER A 58 -12.10 8.34 -5.73
N GLY A 59 -11.56 7.67 -4.73
CA GLY A 59 -10.20 7.15 -4.68
C GLY A 59 -10.15 5.64 -4.45
N CYS A 60 -9.84 5.23 -3.23
CA CYS A 60 -9.74 3.82 -2.86
C CYS A 60 -11.13 3.26 -2.51
N PRO A 61 -11.68 2.30 -3.28
CA PRO A 61 -13.03 1.77 -3.03
C PRO A 61 -13.15 0.92 -1.76
N ILE A 62 -12.04 0.61 -1.09
CA ILE A 62 -12.02 -0.08 0.22
C ILE A 62 -11.57 0.84 1.36
N ASP A 63 -11.55 2.15 1.11
CA ASP A 63 -11.24 3.21 2.10
C ASP A 63 -9.92 2.99 2.85
N ASN A 64 -8.86 2.58 2.13
CA ASN A 64 -7.55 2.39 2.71
C ASN A 64 -7.05 3.63 3.47
N LEU A 65 -6.50 3.44 4.67
CA LEU A 65 -6.02 4.48 5.57
C LEU A 65 -4.69 5.10 5.10
N ILE A 66 -4.71 5.61 3.87
CA ILE A 66 -3.52 5.99 3.09
C ILE A 66 -2.66 7.06 3.78
N PRO A 67 -3.18 8.18 4.32
CA PRO A 67 -2.35 9.16 5.01
C PRO A 67 -1.63 8.61 6.24
N GLU A 68 -2.31 7.73 6.99
CA GLU A 68 -1.75 7.16 8.22
C GLU A 68 -0.55 6.27 7.91
N TRP A 69 -0.69 5.32 6.97
CA TRP A 69 0.43 4.45 6.63
C TRP A 69 1.59 5.19 5.93
N ASN A 70 1.30 6.22 5.12
CA ASN A 70 2.34 7.05 4.52
C ASN A 70 3.19 7.76 5.60
N ASP A 71 2.55 8.27 6.64
CA ASP A 71 3.24 8.86 7.80
C ASP A 71 4.11 7.82 8.54
N LEU A 72 3.56 6.64 8.76
CA LEU A 72 4.28 5.55 9.44
C LEU A 72 5.50 5.09 8.63
N VAL A 73 5.37 4.92 7.31
CA VAL A 73 6.50 4.59 6.44
C VAL A 73 7.54 5.71 6.44
N TYR A 74 7.13 6.97 6.37
CA TYR A 74 8.06 8.10 6.47
C TYR A 74 8.88 8.04 7.78
N LYS A 75 8.25 7.66 8.88
CA LYS A 75 8.89 7.52 10.20
C LYS A 75 9.65 6.21 10.40
N GLY A 76 9.65 5.31 9.42
CA GLY A 76 10.28 3.99 9.51
C GLY A 76 9.53 2.98 10.39
N ARG A 77 8.25 3.25 10.71
CA ARG A 77 7.39 2.40 11.56
C ARG A 77 6.61 1.41 10.70
N TRP A 78 7.33 0.48 10.10
CA TRP A 78 6.79 -0.40 9.06
C TRP A 78 5.75 -1.41 9.57
N GLU A 79 5.97 -2.02 10.74
CA GLU A 79 5.02 -2.97 11.32
C GLU A 79 3.68 -2.30 11.61
N GLU A 80 3.70 -1.09 12.17
CA GLU A 80 2.48 -0.33 12.40
C GLU A 80 1.81 0.13 11.09
N ALA A 81 2.60 0.40 10.04
CA ALA A 81 2.07 0.68 8.72
C ALA A 81 1.33 -0.53 8.15
N LEU A 82 1.85 -1.75 8.35
CA LEU A 82 1.19 -3.00 7.98
C LEU A 82 -0.12 -3.20 8.75
N GLU A 83 -0.12 -2.96 10.06
CA GLU A 83 -1.34 -3.03 10.88
C GLU A 83 -2.43 -2.08 10.35
N ARG A 84 -2.05 -0.87 9.93
CA ARG A 84 -2.98 0.10 9.34
C ARG A 84 -3.49 -0.35 7.98
N LEU A 85 -2.63 -0.92 7.16
CA LEU A 85 -2.99 -1.42 5.84
C LEU A 85 -3.97 -2.60 5.95
N HIS A 86 -3.70 -3.57 6.82
CA HIS A 86 -4.56 -4.73 7.03
C HIS A 86 -5.92 -4.43 7.65
N LYS A 87 -6.15 -3.22 8.18
CA LYS A 87 -7.49 -2.84 8.69
C LYS A 87 -8.55 -2.79 7.60
N THR A 88 -8.17 -2.48 6.39
CA THR A 88 -9.07 -2.25 5.26
C THR A 88 -8.76 -3.11 4.05
N ASN A 89 -7.55 -3.67 3.95
CA ASN A 89 -7.11 -4.46 2.81
C ASN A 89 -6.54 -5.81 3.26
N ASN A 90 -7.21 -6.89 2.90
CA ASN A 90 -6.77 -8.25 3.25
C ASN A 90 -5.67 -8.79 2.32
N PHE A 91 -5.49 -8.19 1.13
CA PHE A 91 -4.57 -8.70 0.09
C PHE A 91 -3.72 -7.59 -0.55
N PRO A 92 -2.92 -6.85 0.24
CA PRO A 92 -2.09 -5.78 -0.29
C PRO A 92 -1.03 -6.28 -1.28
N GLU A 93 -0.60 -7.53 -1.18
CA GLU A 93 0.34 -8.17 -2.10
C GLU A 93 -0.20 -8.26 -3.53
N PHE A 94 -1.51 -8.39 -3.69
CA PHE A 94 -2.15 -8.34 -5.01
C PHE A 94 -2.44 -6.92 -5.45
N THR A 95 -3.10 -6.13 -4.59
CA THR A 95 -3.49 -4.76 -4.95
C THR A 95 -2.29 -3.86 -5.18
N GLY A 96 -1.22 -4.01 -4.41
CA GLY A 96 0.04 -3.29 -4.62
C GLY A 96 0.69 -3.55 -5.99
N ARG A 97 0.34 -4.65 -6.65
CA ARG A 97 0.86 -5.00 -7.98
C ARG A 97 -0.11 -4.73 -9.12
N VAL A 98 -1.39 -5.09 -8.96
CA VAL A 98 -2.34 -5.09 -10.11
C VAL A 98 -3.38 -3.97 -10.04
N CYS A 99 -3.57 -3.30 -8.90
CA CYS A 99 -4.53 -2.21 -8.78
C CYS A 99 -4.17 -1.05 -9.72
N PRO A 100 -5.16 -0.46 -10.44
CA PRO A 100 -4.94 0.74 -11.27
C PRO A 100 -4.62 1.99 -10.44
N ALA A 101 -4.73 1.91 -9.11
CA ALA A 101 -4.44 2.98 -8.15
C ALA A 101 -5.27 4.26 -8.39
N PRO A 102 -6.61 4.20 -8.39
CA PRO A 102 -7.45 5.40 -8.51
C PRO A 102 -7.18 6.39 -7.38
N CYS A 103 -6.71 5.92 -6.22
CA CYS A 103 -6.25 6.75 -5.11
C CYS A 103 -5.13 7.74 -5.49
N GLU A 104 -4.22 7.37 -6.40
CA GLU A 104 -3.19 8.29 -6.90
C GLU A 104 -3.81 9.37 -7.80
N GLY A 105 -4.82 9.01 -8.61
CA GLY A 105 -5.58 9.97 -9.42
C GLY A 105 -6.40 10.96 -8.60
N SER A 106 -6.90 10.53 -7.45
CA SER A 106 -7.70 11.36 -6.53
C SER A 106 -6.85 12.09 -5.47
N CYS A 107 -5.53 11.90 -5.48
CA CYS A 107 -4.64 12.57 -4.55
C CYS A 107 -4.69 14.09 -4.72
N VAL A 108 -5.05 14.83 -3.66
CA VAL A 108 -5.15 16.29 -3.68
C VAL A 108 -3.87 16.97 -4.15
N LEU A 109 -2.71 16.39 -3.82
CA LEU A 109 -1.42 16.88 -4.33
C LEU A 109 -1.37 16.89 -5.87
N GLY A 110 -2.10 15.98 -6.52
CA GLY A 110 -2.19 15.87 -7.98
C GLY A 110 -2.80 17.10 -8.70
N ILE A 111 -3.35 18.06 -7.97
CA ILE A 111 -3.91 19.31 -8.53
C ILE A 111 -2.80 20.19 -9.09
N ASN A 112 -1.67 20.29 -8.40
CA ASN A 112 -0.58 21.24 -8.70
C ASN A 112 0.82 20.62 -8.63
N ASP A 113 0.96 19.35 -8.23
CA ASP A 113 2.23 18.62 -8.18
C ASP A 113 1.97 17.12 -8.47
N PRO A 114 2.95 16.31 -8.89
CA PRO A 114 2.75 14.88 -9.06
C PRO A 114 2.29 14.19 -7.76
N ALA A 115 1.24 13.39 -7.85
CA ALA A 115 0.64 12.66 -6.73
C ALA A 115 1.64 11.80 -5.94
N VAL A 116 1.29 11.40 -4.72
CA VAL A 116 2.06 10.41 -3.94
C VAL A 116 2.07 9.06 -4.65
N THR A 117 3.17 8.30 -4.54
CA THR A 117 3.30 6.94 -5.09
C THR A 117 2.65 5.91 -4.16
N ILE A 118 1.34 6.02 -3.95
CA ILE A 118 0.58 5.28 -2.94
C ILE A 118 0.73 3.78 -3.14
N LYS A 119 0.53 3.30 -4.37
CA LYS A 119 0.60 1.87 -4.69
C LYS A 119 1.98 1.26 -4.45
N ASN A 120 3.06 1.98 -4.74
CA ASN A 120 4.41 1.48 -4.46
C ASN A 120 4.67 1.36 -2.96
N ILE A 121 4.16 2.30 -2.17
CA ILE A 121 4.29 2.26 -0.70
C ILE A 121 3.49 1.10 -0.13
N GLU A 122 2.25 0.92 -0.57
CA GLU A 122 1.39 -0.22 -0.21
C GLU A 122 2.09 -1.55 -0.47
N ASN A 123 2.63 -1.73 -1.69
CA ASN A 123 3.37 -2.93 -2.06
C ASN A 123 4.57 -3.18 -1.14
N ALA A 124 5.35 -2.14 -0.84
CA ALA A 124 6.53 -2.26 0.00
C ALA A 124 6.19 -2.61 1.46
N ILE A 125 5.07 -2.10 1.99
CA ILE A 125 4.62 -2.42 3.34
C ILE A 125 4.35 -3.92 3.47
N ILE A 126 3.59 -4.50 2.55
CA ILE A 126 3.21 -5.92 2.64
C ILE A 126 4.39 -6.85 2.34
N ASP A 127 5.21 -6.54 1.35
CA ASP A 127 6.39 -7.35 1.03
C ASP A 127 7.33 -7.42 2.23
N ARG A 128 7.58 -6.28 2.88
CA ARG A 128 8.34 -6.25 4.13
C ARG A 128 7.67 -7.04 5.24
N GLY A 129 6.35 -6.96 5.36
CA GLY A 129 5.59 -7.73 6.34
C GLY A 129 5.80 -9.24 6.22
N PHE A 130 5.90 -9.76 5.00
CA PHE A 130 6.23 -11.16 4.73
C PHE A 130 7.71 -11.46 5.03
N GLU A 131 8.62 -10.60 4.61
CA GLU A 131 10.07 -10.78 4.83
C GLU A 131 10.43 -10.81 6.31
N GLU A 132 9.83 -9.95 7.11
CA GLU A 132 10.05 -9.86 8.57
C GLU A 132 9.21 -10.87 9.39
N GLY A 133 8.29 -11.60 8.73
CA GLY A 133 7.43 -12.58 9.38
C GLY A 133 6.30 -12.00 10.23
N TRP A 134 5.92 -10.73 10.00
CA TRP A 134 4.81 -10.08 10.74
C TRP A 134 3.44 -10.54 10.25
N VAL A 135 3.35 -11.04 9.01
CA VAL A 135 2.11 -11.56 8.46
C VAL A 135 1.85 -12.96 9.00
N SER A 136 0.86 -13.08 9.86
CA SER A 136 0.46 -14.36 10.45
C SER A 136 -1.06 -14.52 10.40
N ALA A 137 -1.52 -15.78 10.33
CA ALA A 137 -2.94 -16.09 10.37
C ALA A 137 -3.54 -15.72 11.74
N ALA A 138 -4.52 -14.82 11.74
CA ALA A 138 -5.26 -14.48 12.95
C ALA A 138 -6.09 -15.69 13.42
N GLN A 139 -5.84 -16.15 14.64
CA GLN A 139 -6.65 -17.21 15.24
C GLN A 139 -7.77 -16.57 16.08
N PRO A 140 -9.03 -17.01 15.93
CA PRO A 140 -10.11 -16.53 16.77
C PRO A 140 -9.88 -16.95 18.23
N ALA A 141 -10.12 -16.05 19.17
CA ALA A 141 -10.00 -16.32 20.59
C ALA A 141 -10.95 -17.44 21.05
N GLU A 142 -12.15 -17.48 20.46
CA GLU A 142 -13.16 -18.50 20.72
C GLU A 142 -13.79 -18.98 19.42
N ARG A 143 -14.08 -20.28 19.34
CA ARG A 143 -14.82 -20.88 18.21
C ARG A 143 -16.27 -21.04 18.61
N THR A 144 -17.18 -20.53 17.79
CA THR A 144 -18.64 -20.59 18.06
C THR A 144 -19.25 -21.97 17.83
N GLY A 145 -18.52 -22.92 17.26
CA GLY A 145 -19.04 -24.24 16.86
C GLY A 145 -19.94 -24.22 15.61
N LYS A 146 -20.17 -23.04 15.01
CA LYS A 146 -20.94 -22.90 13.75
C LYS A 146 -20.06 -23.25 12.55
N SER A 147 -20.69 -23.76 11.49
CA SER A 147 -20.04 -24.05 10.21
C SER A 147 -20.46 -23.07 9.14
N VAL A 148 -19.51 -22.64 8.32
CA VAL A 148 -19.73 -21.80 7.13
C VAL A 148 -19.14 -22.54 5.94
N ALA A 149 -19.92 -22.64 4.85
CA ALA A 149 -19.42 -23.17 3.57
C ALA A 149 -19.14 -22.00 2.62
N ILE A 150 -17.93 -21.97 2.07
CA ILE A 150 -17.51 -20.95 1.10
C ILE A 150 -17.35 -21.65 -0.25
N VAL A 151 -18.01 -21.13 -1.29
CA VAL A 151 -17.92 -21.63 -2.65
C VAL A 151 -17.19 -20.60 -3.50
N GLY A 152 -15.92 -20.90 -3.82
CA GLY A 152 -15.04 -20.05 -4.60
C GLY A 152 -13.77 -19.69 -3.83
N SER A 153 -12.68 -19.44 -4.58
CA SER A 153 -11.35 -19.07 -4.07
C SER A 153 -10.85 -17.73 -4.63
N GLY A 154 -11.78 -16.85 -5.00
CA GLY A 154 -11.47 -15.47 -5.34
C GLY A 154 -11.23 -14.63 -4.06
N PRO A 155 -10.87 -13.33 -4.19
CA PRO A 155 -10.55 -12.48 -3.03
C PRO A 155 -11.64 -12.50 -1.94
N ALA A 156 -12.90 -12.43 -2.33
CA ALA A 156 -14.02 -12.47 -1.39
C ALA A 156 -14.18 -13.80 -0.65
N GLY A 157 -13.78 -14.91 -1.25
CA GLY A 157 -13.85 -16.23 -0.61
C GLY A 157 -12.62 -16.58 0.21
N MET A 158 -11.53 -15.85 0.01
CA MET A 158 -10.27 -16.01 0.77
C MET A 158 -10.19 -15.07 1.97
N ALA A 159 -10.91 -13.95 1.94
CA ALA A 159 -10.90 -12.91 2.98
C ALA A 159 -11.55 -13.36 4.31
#